data_65f3cf895e18deaa48d5d8178039d6b6
#
_entry.id   65f3cf895e18deaa48d5d8178039d6b6
#
_cell.length_a   1.000
_cell.length_b   1.000
_cell.length_c   1.000
_cell.angle_alpha   90.00
_cell.angle_beta   90.00
_cell.angle_gamma   90.00
#
_symmetry.space_group_name_H-M   'P 1'
#
loop_
_entity.id
_entity.type
_entity.pdbx_description
1 polymer ?
#
loop_
_entity_poly.entity_id
_entity_poly.type
_entity_poly.pdbx_seq_one_letter_code
_entity_poly.pdbx_strand_id
1 'polypeptide(L)'
;MKKSGFTFIFVSGALDELPDSGITEVMGTEETIQPSSRNETEPTLFAVPASDPQEPPPPGQPRLRRAERQQVVMQVASLDSLLPEDHRARVVWQYVQGLDLSKLYSQVRAVAGGAGRDATDPKILMALWLYATLEGVGSARQLAKLCADHVAYRWICGGVSVNYHTLSDFRTAHPALLDELLTHSVAALMHEGLVTLQRVAQDGMRVRASAGASSFRRRASLEQCQQEADQQVQALRQELEEDPGTSTRRRQAARQRAAQERSERVMKALGELAQIESKKTVEKKKKARASTTDPQARVMKMADGGFRPAHNVQFATDTASQVITGVAVVNAGSDEGQMPPMVQQHQDRYGKSPQEVLVDGGFAQLQDIDKVSSPAVGTTVYAPLQKPRKEGRDPYQPLPGDIATIAAWRRRMGTPEAKEIYKQRAATAECVNAISRNRGLRQFLVRGLEKVRTVALWFAIAHNLMRAVALRAPAALAVVGG
;
A
#
# COMPACT_ATOMS: atom_id res chain seq x y z
N MET A 1 -24.03 -10.40 -27.32
CA MET A 1 -23.09 -10.50 -26.20
C MET A 1 -21.69 -10.75 -26.77
N LYS A 2 -20.88 -9.69 -26.90
CA LYS A 2 -19.51 -9.79 -27.41
C LYS A 2 -18.57 -10.04 -26.22
N LYS A 3 -17.87 -11.17 -26.24
CA LYS A 3 -16.78 -11.49 -25.31
C LYS A 3 -15.57 -10.63 -25.70
N SER A 4 -15.22 -9.65 -24.86
CA SER A 4 -13.92 -8.97 -24.98
C SER A 4 -12.89 -9.78 -24.21
N GLY A 5 -12.11 -10.57 -24.97
CA GLY A 5 -10.95 -11.27 -24.42
C GLY A 5 -9.81 -10.26 -24.23
N PHE A 6 -9.32 -10.11 -22.98
CA PHE A 6 -8.07 -9.44 -22.70
C PHE A 6 -6.94 -10.45 -22.84
N THR A 7 -6.20 -10.35 -23.94
CA THR A 7 -4.98 -11.12 -24.14
C THR A 7 -3.81 -10.27 -23.67
N PHE A 8 -3.18 -10.60 -22.55
CA PHE A 8 -1.85 -10.11 -22.22
C PHE A 8 -0.85 -10.84 -23.12
N ILE A 9 -0.48 -10.24 -24.22
CA ILE A 9 0.59 -10.75 -25.09
C ILE A 9 1.93 -10.31 -24.48
N PHE A 10 2.61 -11.21 -23.78
CA PHE A 10 4.05 -11.09 -23.58
C PHE A 10 4.72 -11.54 -24.87
N VAL A 11 5.28 -10.60 -25.61
CA VAL A 11 6.15 -10.92 -26.74
C VAL A 11 7.46 -11.47 -26.15
N SER A 12 7.62 -12.78 -26.24
CA SER A 12 8.91 -13.45 -26.09
C SER A 12 9.76 -13.06 -27.29
N GLY A 13 10.70 -12.13 -27.13
CA GLY A 13 11.72 -11.85 -28.10
C GLY A 13 12.66 -13.06 -28.22
N ALA A 14 12.61 -13.75 -29.32
CA ALA A 14 13.58 -14.76 -29.67
C ALA A 14 14.96 -14.10 -29.78
N LEU A 15 15.95 -14.70 -29.12
CA LEU A 15 17.37 -14.46 -29.36
C LEU A 15 17.71 -15.05 -30.75
N ASP A 16 17.71 -14.23 -31.75
CA ASP A 16 18.29 -14.60 -33.03
C ASP A 16 19.83 -14.49 -32.97
N GLU A 17 20.46 -15.53 -33.41
CA GLU A 17 21.90 -15.74 -33.47
C GLU A 17 22.59 -14.64 -34.30
N LEU A 18 23.62 -14.01 -33.72
CA LEU A 18 24.54 -13.15 -34.45
C LEU A 18 25.60 -14.02 -35.16
N PRO A 19 25.93 -13.75 -36.42
CA PRO A 19 26.94 -14.51 -37.15
C PRO A 19 28.33 -14.14 -36.64
N ASP A 20 29.13 -15.18 -36.51
CA ASP A 20 30.56 -15.22 -36.26
C ASP A 20 31.33 -14.41 -37.31
N SER A 21 31.87 -13.23 -36.96
CA SER A 21 32.77 -12.49 -37.81
C SER A 21 34.19 -12.55 -37.26
N GLY A 22 35.02 -13.29 -38.01
CA GLY A 22 36.41 -13.58 -37.72
C GLY A 22 37.27 -12.37 -37.36
N ILE A 23 38.01 -12.52 -36.30
CA ILE A 23 39.07 -11.59 -35.90
C ILE A 23 40.34 -11.99 -36.66
N THR A 24 40.71 -11.14 -37.60
CA THR A 24 42.03 -11.24 -38.27
C THR A 24 43.05 -10.58 -37.32
N GLU A 25 43.99 -11.39 -36.84
CA GLU A 25 45.20 -10.91 -36.16
C GLU A 25 46.03 -10.04 -37.10
N VAL A 26 46.20 -8.77 -36.73
CA VAL A 26 47.24 -7.93 -37.31
C VAL A 26 48.35 -7.78 -36.28
N MET A 27 49.47 -8.48 -36.52
CA MET A 27 50.75 -8.25 -35.84
C MET A 27 51.24 -6.84 -36.16
N GLY A 28 51.21 -5.93 -35.19
CA GLY A 28 51.82 -4.61 -35.26
C GLY A 28 53.02 -4.54 -34.33
N THR A 29 54.15 -4.22 -34.90
CA THR A 29 55.46 -4.06 -34.30
C THR A 29 55.47 -3.04 -33.16
N GLU A 30 56.10 -3.42 -32.03
CA GLU A 30 56.39 -2.54 -30.90
C GLU A 30 57.35 -1.42 -31.33
N GLU A 31 56.85 -0.19 -31.46
CA GLU A 31 57.68 1.01 -31.44
C GLU A 31 57.72 1.58 -30.03
N THR A 32 58.90 1.57 -29.44
CA THR A 32 59.21 2.16 -28.14
C THR A 32 59.14 3.69 -28.26
N ILE A 33 58.05 4.29 -27.82
CA ILE A 33 57.90 5.73 -27.74
C ILE A 33 58.57 6.23 -26.43
N GLN A 34 59.66 6.95 -26.56
CA GLN A 34 60.27 7.71 -25.48
C GLN A 34 59.33 8.86 -25.05
N PRO A 35 59.20 9.16 -23.73
CA PRO A 35 58.37 10.26 -23.27
C PRO A 35 59.03 11.59 -23.62
N SER A 36 58.49 12.28 -24.61
CA SER A 36 58.83 13.69 -24.88
C SER A 36 58.20 14.58 -23.81
N SER A 37 59.08 15.27 -23.06
CA SER A 37 58.71 16.34 -22.15
C SER A 37 58.14 17.53 -22.94
N ARG A 38 56.84 17.68 -23.00
CA ARG A 38 56.17 18.94 -23.33
C ARG A 38 55.21 19.31 -22.20
N ASN A 39 55.68 20.20 -21.34
CA ASN A 39 54.83 21.04 -20.50
C ASN A 39 54.23 22.14 -21.40
N GLU A 40 53.12 21.87 -22.05
CA GLU A 40 52.25 22.91 -22.58
C GLU A 40 50.86 22.71 -21.92
N THR A 41 50.58 23.55 -20.93
CA THR A 41 49.28 23.73 -20.32
C THR A 41 48.32 24.27 -21.39
N GLU A 42 47.59 23.40 -22.05
CA GLU A 42 46.45 23.83 -22.85
C GLU A 42 45.41 24.54 -21.92
N PRO A 43 44.86 25.70 -22.34
CA PRO A 43 43.90 26.40 -21.52
C PRO A 43 42.63 25.55 -21.44
N THR A 44 42.35 25.01 -20.24
CA THR A 44 41.09 24.34 -19.98
C THR A 44 39.94 25.35 -19.98
N LEU A 45 38.86 25.03 -20.67
CA LEU A 45 37.66 25.88 -20.84
C LEU A 45 37.01 26.27 -19.48
N PHE A 46 37.40 25.60 -18.42
CA PHE A 46 36.95 25.87 -17.04
C PHE A 46 38.14 25.80 -16.11
N ALA A 47 38.27 26.79 -15.24
CA ALA A 47 39.25 26.76 -14.17
C ALA A 47 38.93 25.61 -13.20
N VAL A 48 39.69 24.51 -13.32
CA VAL A 48 39.63 23.46 -12.32
C VAL A 48 40.44 23.96 -11.11
N PRO A 49 39.88 24.11 -9.91
CA PRO A 49 40.65 24.47 -8.75
C PRO A 49 41.75 23.42 -8.56
N ALA A 50 43.01 23.86 -8.53
CA ALA A 50 44.12 22.98 -8.27
C ALA A 50 43.91 22.33 -6.89
N SER A 51 43.79 21.02 -6.86
CA SER A 51 43.85 20.27 -5.61
C SER A 51 45.28 20.32 -5.12
N ASP A 52 45.52 20.93 -3.97
CA ASP A 52 46.85 20.89 -3.33
C ASP A 52 47.32 19.43 -3.21
N PRO A 53 48.55 19.11 -3.63
CA PRO A 53 49.07 17.76 -3.50
C PRO A 53 49.09 17.39 -2.01
N GLN A 54 48.20 16.46 -1.64
CA GLN A 54 48.17 15.94 -0.27
C GLN A 54 49.47 15.16 -0.01
N GLU A 55 50.27 15.60 0.92
CA GLU A 55 51.42 14.83 1.37
C GLU A 55 51.02 13.42 1.81
N PRO A 56 51.78 12.40 1.44
CA PRO A 56 51.45 11.02 1.85
C PRO A 56 51.46 10.93 3.39
N PRO A 57 50.48 10.27 3.99
CA PRO A 57 50.40 10.16 5.44
C PRO A 57 51.65 9.47 6.00
N PRO A 58 52.18 9.91 7.17
CA PRO A 58 53.34 9.32 7.78
C PRO A 58 53.16 7.84 8.08
N PRO A 59 54.26 7.04 8.13
CA PRO A 59 54.21 5.61 8.37
C PRO A 59 53.47 5.26 9.66
N GLY A 60 52.54 4.29 9.60
CA GLY A 60 51.72 3.85 10.75
C GLY A 60 50.37 4.55 10.88
N GLN A 61 50.06 5.58 10.08
CA GLN A 61 48.70 6.14 10.05
C GLN A 61 47.76 5.38 9.10
N PRO A 62 46.47 5.25 9.46
CA PRO A 62 45.50 4.57 8.58
C PRO A 62 45.34 5.32 7.27
N ARG A 63 45.43 4.60 6.15
CA ARG A 63 45.07 5.14 4.82
C ARG A 63 43.52 5.15 4.69
N LEU A 64 42.96 6.36 4.69
CA LEU A 64 41.52 6.54 4.59
C LEU A 64 41.14 7.15 3.23
N ARG A 65 40.14 6.58 2.57
CA ARG A 65 39.46 7.28 1.44
C ARG A 65 38.58 8.36 2.04
N ARG A 66 38.94 9.61 1.85
CA ARG A 66 38.13 10.75 2.32
C ARG A 66 37.14 11.17 1.25
N ALA A 67 35.97 11.66 1.69
CA ALA A 67 34.97 12.17 0.76
C ALA A 67 35.39 13.53 0.20
N GLU A 68 35.50 13.61 -1.13
CA GLU A 68 35.70 14.86 -1.87
C GLU A 68 34.32 15.38 -2.31
N ARG A 69 33.83 16.48 -1.71
CA ARG A 69 32.51 17.04 -1.98
C ARG A 69 32.53 18.14 -3.05
N GLN A 70 33.71 18.62 -3.43
CA GLN A 70 33.90 19.64 -4.47
C GLN A 70 34.23 19.01 -5.83
N GLN A 71 34.29 17.69 -5.88
CA GLN A 71 34.53 16.96 -7.12
C GLN A 71 33.47 17.31 -8.18
N VAL A 72 33.92 17.81 -9.31
CA VAL A 72 33.06 18.09 -10.46
C VAL A 72 33.02 16.85 -11.34
N VAL A 73 31.82 16.31 -11.55
CA VAL A 73 31.57 15.16 -12.42
C VAL A 73 30.66 15.59 -13.57
N MET A 74 31.13 15.47 -14.79
CA MET A 74 30.29 15.60 -15.99
C MET A 74 29.84 14.21 -16.41
N GLN A 75 28.52 13.97 -16.41
CA GLN A 75 27.92 12.72 -16.83
C GLN A 75 26.95 12.98 -17.99
N VAL A 76 27.31 12.56 -19.18
CA VAL A 76 26.39 12.55 -20.34
C VAL A 76 25.64 11.22 -20.33
N ALA A 77 24.34 11.26 -19.95
CA ALA A 77 23.52 10.08 -19.85
C ALA A 77 22.06 10.42 -20.24
N SER A 78 21.39 9.52 -20.92
CA SER A 78 19.93 9.60 -21.07
C SER A 78 19.27 9.26 -19.72
N LEU A 79 18.05 9.76 -19.50
CA LEU A 79 17.31 9.40 -18.30
C LEU A 79 17.12 7.88 -18.19
N ASP A 80 16.95 7.20 -19.31
CA ASP A 80 16.77 5.76 -19.37
C ASP A 80 18.04 4.99 -18.98
N SER A 81 19.22 5.43 -19.42
CA SER A 81 20.50 4.78 -19.10
C SER A 81 20.93 4.94 -17.63
N LEU A 82 20.29 5.84 -16.88
CA LEU A 82 20.55 6.03 -15.44
C LEU A 82 19.93 4.93 -14.57
N LEU A 83 19.04 4.12 -15.11
CA LEU A 83 18.31 3.10 -14.35
C LEU A 83 18.58 1.71 -14.92
N PRO A 84 19.12 0.76 -14.15
CA PRO A 84 19.35 -0.61 -14.59
C PRO A 84 18.10 -1.26 -15.19
N GLU A 85 18.28 -2.20 -16.14
CA GLU A 85 17.16 -2.83 -16.85
C GLU A 85 16.28 -3.68 -15.92
N ASP A 86 16.87 -4.34 -14.95
CA ASP A 86 16.19 -5.16 -13.95
C ASP A 86 15.62 -4.35 -12.78
N HIS A 87 15.75 -3.03 -12.80
CA HIS A 87 15.32 -2.18 -11.70
C HIS A 87 13.80 -2.24 -11.48
N ARG A 88 13.38 -2.37 -10.25
CA ARG A 88 11.98 -2.53 -9.83
C ARG A 88 11.04 -1.44 -10.36
N ALA A 89 11.51 -0.22 -10.56
CA ALA A 89 10.71 0.86 -11.15
C ALA A 89 10.30 0.57 -12.60
N ARG A 90 11.17 -0.12 -13.39
CA ARG A 90 10.83 -0.55 -14.76
C ARG A 90 9.73 -1.60 -14.77
N VAL A 91 9.78 -2.55 -13.83
CA VAL A 91 8.71 -3.55 -13.63
C VAL A 91 7.37 -2.88 -13.32
N VAL A 92 7.37 -1.89 -12.41
CA VAL A 92 6.17 -1.10 -12.08
C VAL A 92 5.66 -0.35 -13.31
N TRP A 93 6.54 0.30 -14.08
CA TRP A 93 6.17 1.05 -15.27
C TRP A 93 5.55 0.14 -16.33
N GLN A 94 6.18 -1.00 -16.62
CA GLN A 94 5.68 -1.99 -17.58
C GLN A 94 4.29 -2.50 -17.17
N TYR A 95 4.08 -2.79 -15.89
CA TYR A 95 2.75 -3.16 -15.37
C TYR A 95 1.72 -2.07 -15.62
N VAL A 96 2.04 -0.81 -15.31
CA VAL A 96 1.12 0.32 -15.48
C VAL A 96 0.82 0.59 -16.95
N GLN A 97 1.79 0.39 -17.85
CA GLN A 97 1.56 0.51 -19.30
C GLN A 97 0.50 -0.48 -19.81
N GLY A 98 0.44 -1.68 -19.23
CA GLY A 98 -0.55 -2.71 -19.56
C GLY A 98 -1.94 -2.53 -18.93
N LEU A 99 -2.14 -1.53 -18.03
CA LEU A 99 -3.43 -1.29 -17.40
C LEU A 99 -4.37 -0.50 -18.31
N ASP A 100 -5.66 -0.86 -18.28
CA ASP A 100 -6.71 0.00 -18.82
C ASP A 100 -7.02 1.13 -17.83
N LEU A 101 -6.53 2.33 -18.14
CA LEU A 101 -6.75 3.54 -17.37
C LEU A 101 -7.72 4.51 -18.08
N SER A 102 -8.50 4.05 -19.05
CA SER A 102 -9.44 4.87 -19.83
C SER A 102 -10.38 5.69 -18.94
N LYS A 103 -10.83 5.11 -17.81
CA LYS A 103 -11.63 5.79 -16.79
C LYS A 103 -10.94 7.01 -16.16
N LEU A 104 -9.61 7.00 -16.06
CA LEU A 104 -8.84 8.14 -15.56
C LEU A 104 -8.66 9.20 -16.64
N TYR A 105 -8.36 8.78 -17.86
CA TYR A 105 -8.21 9.68 -18.99
C TYR A 105 -9.50 10.45 -19.30
N SER A 106 -10.65 9.80 -19.20
CA SER A 106 -11.97 10.48 -19.40
C SER A 106 -12.27 11.56 -18.37
N GLN A 107 -11.59 11.59 -17.22
CA GLN A 107 -11.74 12.61 -16.18
C GLN A 107 -10.78 13.79 -16.37
N VAL A 108 -9.82 13.71 -17.29
CA VAL A 108 -8.87 14.80 -17.58
C VAL A 108 -9.62 15.94 -18.25
N ARG A 109 -9.61 17.12 -17.63
CA ARG A 109 -10.29 18.32 -18.13
C ARG A 109 -9.45 19.16 -19.08
N ALA A 110 -8.12 19.02 -19.02
CA ALA A 110 -7.20 19.71 -19.92
C ALA A 110 -7.23 19.02 -21.29
N VAL A 111 -7.88 19.64 -22.27
CA VAL A 111 -8.02 19.12 -23.64
C VAL A 111 -7.34 20.06 -24.63
N ALA A 112 -6.89 19.53 -25.76
CA ALA A 112 -6.26 20.32 -26.82
C ALA A 112 -7.20 21.47 -27.27
N GLY A 113 -6.67 22.70 -27.39
CA GLY A 113 -7.42 23.90 -27.70
C GLY A 113 -8.15 24.53 -26.50
N GLY A 114 -8.16 23.91 -25.32
CA GLY A 114 -8.71 24.45 -24.08
C GLY A 114 -7.71 25.33 -23.30
N ALA A 115 -8.22 26.19 -22.43
CA ALA A 115 -7.40 27.01 -21.53
C ALA A 115 -6.96 26.16 -20.31
N GLY A 116 -5.74 26.39 -19.81
CA GLY A 116 -5.24 25.77 -18.59
C GLY A 116 -3.86 25.13 -18.77
N ARG A 117 -3.36 24.53 -17.67
CA ARG A 117 -2.11 23.75 -17.70
C ARG A 117 -2.41 22.32 -18.07
N ASP A 118 -1.48 21.66 -18.76
CA ASP A 118 -1.55 20.24 -19.05
C ASP A 118 -1.67 19.42 -17.77
N ALA A 119 -2.47 18.36 -17.84
CA ALA A 119 -2.61 17.43 -16.74
C ALA A 119 -1.40 16.46 -16.71
N THR A 120 -0.98 16.08 -15.52
CA THR A 120 -0.01 14.97 -15.38
C THR A 120 -0.65 13.67 -15.86
N ASP A 121 0.04 12.91 -16.69
CA ASP A 121 -0.45 11.61 -17.18
C ASP A 121 -0.81 10.69 -16.00
N PRO A 122 -2.03 10.13 -15.97
CA PRO A 122 -2.46 9.17 -14.95
C PRO A 122 -1.53 7.96 -14.81
N LYS A 123 -0.84 7.53 -15.86
CA LYS A 123 0.15 6.44 -15.79
C LYS A 123 1.34 6.81 -14.92
N ILE A 124 1.82 8.05 -15.01
CA ILE A 124 2.90 8.55 -14.13
C ILE A 124 2.44 8.51 -12.68
N LEU A 125 1.25 9.03 -12.37
CA LEU A 125 0.73 9.07 -11.00
C LEU A 125 0.51 7.66 -10.43
N MET A 126 0.00 6.74 -11.24
CA MET A 126 -0.20 5.33 -10.87
C MET A 126 1.15 4.65 -10.58
N ALA A 127 2.13 4.78 -11.47
CA ALA A 127 3.46 4.20 -11.32
C ALA A 127 4.19 4.78 -10.10
N LEU A 128 4.10 6.08 -9.88
CA LEU A 128 4.70 6.75 -8.72
C LEU A 128 4.15 6.19 -7.41
N TRP A 129 2.82 6.03 -7.27
CA TRP A 129 2.24 5.51 -6.03
C TRP A 129 2.49 4.02 -5.83
N LEU A 130 2.49 3.21 -6.89
CA LEU A 130 2.86 1.79 -6.79
C LEU A 130 4.32 1.63 -6.36
N TYR A 131 5.24 2.34 -7.02
CA TYR A 131 6.66 2.29 -6.68
C TYR A 131 6.93 2.86 -5.29
N ALA A 132 6.32 4.00 -4.94
CA ALA A 132 6.39 4.60 -3.60
C ALA A 132 5.92 3.64 -2.50
N THR A 133 4.84 2.88 -2.75
CA THR A 133 4.32 1.88 -1.81
C THR A 133 5.30 0.72 -1.62
N LEU A 134 5.97 0.27 -2.68
CA LEU A 134 7.02 -0.76 -2.60
C LEU A 134 8.23 -0.29 -1.79
N GLU A 135 8.60 0.99 -1.92
CA GLU A 135 9.74 1.61 -1.23
C GLU A 135 9.37 2.21 0.15
N GLY A 136 8.15 2.01 0.64
CA GLY A 136 7.71 2.49 1.95
C GLY A 136 7.47 4.00 2.05
N VAL A 137 7.32 4.68 0.91
CA VAL A 137 7.08 6.13 0.84
C VAL A 137 5.59 6.40 0.90
N GLY A 138 5.09 6.83 2.06
CA GLY A 138 3.67 7.11 2.29
C GLY A 138 3.28 8.59 2.20
N SER A 139 4.22 9.52 2.14
CA SER A 139 3.97 10.96 2.12
C SER A 139 4.00 11.53 0.72
N ALA A 140 2.93 12.22 0.28
CA ALA A 140 2.90 12.92 -1.01
C ALA A 140 3.96 14.02 -1.13
N ARG A 141 4.28 14.71 -0.02
CA ARG A 141 5.36 15.71 0.00
C ARG A 141 6.74 15.09 -0.17
N GLN A 142 6.99 13.97 0.53
CA GLN A 142 8.23 13.22 0.37
C GLN A 142 8.34 12.66 -1.06
N LEU A 143 7.26 12.10 -1.59
CA LEU A 143 7.22 11.57 -2.95
C LEU A 143 7.52 12.68 -3.98
N ALA A 144 6.91 13.87 -3.86
CA ALA A 144 7.21 14.99 -4.75
C ALA A 144 8.69 15.43 -4.69
N LYS A 145 9.31 15.39 -3.48
CA LYS A 145 10.74 15.64 -3.35
C LYS A 145 11.59 14.55 -4.04
N LEU A 146 11.24 13.29 -3.87
CA LEU A 146 11.93 12.18 -4.54
C LEU A 146 11.81 12.25 -6.06
N CYS A 147 10.70 12.76 -6.61
CA CYS A 147 10.55 12.99 -8.05
C CYS A 147 11.58 13.99 -8.60
N ALA A 148 12.11 14.89 -7.76
CA ALA A 148 13.19 15.81 -8.15
C ALA A 148 14.59 15.21 -7.89
N ASP A 149 14.77 14.53 -6.77
CA ASP A 149 16.11 14.21 -6.23
C ASP A 149 16.57 12.78 -6.48
N HIS A 150 15.66 11.82 -6.71
CA HIS A 150 15.99 10.39 -6.77
C HIS A 150 15.84 9.83 -8.18
N VAL A 151 16.87 9.16 -8.68
CA VAL A 151 16.95 8.66 -10.07
C VAL A 151 15.73 7.86 -10.50
N ALA A 152 15.29 6.86 -9.71
CA ALA A 152 14.16 6.00 -10.10
C ALA A 152 12.82 6.76 -10.22
N TYR A 153 12.56 7.71 -9.31
CA TYR A 153 11.35 8.52 -9.38
C TYR A 153 11.41 9.54 -10.52
N ARG A 154 12.59 10.13 -10.78
CA ARG A 154 12.82 10.99 -11.96
C ARG A 154 12.59 10.22 -13.25
N TRP A 155 13.06 8.98 -13.30
CA TRP A 155 12.84 8.09 -14.45
C TRP A 155 11.34 7.84 -14.69
N ILE A 156 10.56 7.50 -13.64
CA ILE A 156 9.11 7.32 -13.75
C ILE A 156 8.43 8.61 -14.23
N CYS A 157 8.87 9.77 -13.77
CA CYS A 157 8.33 11.06 -14.20
C CYS A 157 8.64 11.39 -15.66
N GLY A 158 9.72 10.86 -16.24
CA GLY A 158 10.10 11.14 -17.63
C GLY A 158 10.31 12.62 -17.92
N GLY A 159 10.82 13.41 -16.98
CA GLY A 159 10.99 14.86 -17.10
C GLY A 159 9.76 15.69 -16.73
N VAL A 160 8.61 15.06 -16.42
CA VAL A 160 7.39 15.76 -15.98
C VAL A 160 7.51 16.17 -14.51
N SER A 161 7.26 17.45 -14.22
CA SER A 161 7.20 17.96 -12.84
C SER A 161 5.85 17.61 -12.21
N VAL A 162 5.88 16.94 -11.04
CA VAL A 162 4.66 16.53 -10.32
C VAL A 162 4.61 17.19 -8.95
N ASN A 163 3.52 17.89 -8.67
CA ASN A 163 3.36 18.56 -7.40
C ASN A 163 2.68 17.67 -6.36
N TYR A 164 2.95 17.92 -5.06
CA TYR A 164 2.45 17.09 -3.97
C TYR A 164 0.92 17.14 -3.77
N HIS A 165 0.24 18.19 -4.21
CA HIS A 165 -1.23 18.25 -4.15
C HIS A 165 -1.85 17.24 -5.11
N THR A 166 -1.38 17.21 -6.37
CA THR A 166 -1.81 16.22 -7.37
C THR A 166 -1.56 14.79 -6.86
N LEU A 167 -0.39 14.53 -6.29
CA LEU A 167 -0.07 13.23 -5.69
C LEU A 167 -1.00 12.89 -4.52
N SER A 168 -1.24 13.84 -3.61
CA SER A 168 -2.10 13.63 -2.45
C SER A 168 -3.55 13.31 -2.85
N ASP A 169 -4.07 14.05 -3.83
CA ASP A 169 -5.44 13.88 -4.30
C ASP A 169 -5.61 12.55 -5.05
N PHE A 170 -4.70 12.26 -5.97
CA PHE A 170 -4.71 11.01 -6.74
C PHE A 170 -4.68 9.76 -5.85
N ARG A 171 -3.90 9.80 -4.75
CA ARG A 171 -3.78 8.67 -3.83
C ARG A 171 -5.11 8.13 -3.32
N THR A 172 -6.12 9.01 -3.16
CA THR A 172 -7.39 8.66 -2.52
C THR A 172 -8.61 8.88 -3.40
N ALA A 173 -8.43 9.39 -4.62
CA ALA A 173 -9.54 9.78 -5.49
C ALA A 173 -10.25 8.59 -6.17
N HIS A 174 -9.59 7.44 -6.29
CA HIS A 174 -10.05 6.37 -7.19
C HIS A 174 -10.19 4.99 -6.50
N PRO A 175 -10.96 4.87 -5.37
CA PRO A 175 -11.09 3.61 -4.64
C PRO A 175 -11.71 2.49 -5.47
N ALA A 176 -12.72 2.79 -6.28
CA ALA A 176 -13.39 1.80 -7.12
C ALA A 176 -12.46 1.23 -8.21
N LEU A 177 -11.65 2.10 -8.85
CA LEU A 177 -10.69 1.66 -9.84
C LEU A 177 -9.62 0.74 -9.23
N LEU A 178 -9.08 1.09 -8.06
CA LEU A 178 -8.08 0.25 -7.40
C LEU A 178 -8.66 -1.10 -6.97
N ASP A 179 -9.91 -1.11 -6.54
CA ASP A 179 -10.62 -2.35 -6.19
C ASP A 179 -10.82 -3.25 -7.41
N GLU A 180 -11.19 -2.66 -8.54
CA GLU A 180 -11.32 -3.33 -9.84
C GLU A 180 -9.97 -3.85 -10.34
N LEU A 181 -8.90 -3.05 -10.26
CA LEU A 181 -7.54 -3.46 -10.64
C LEU A 181 -7.04 -4.63 -9.79
N LEU A 182 -7.28 -4.62 -8.47
CA LEU A 182 -6.98 -5.75 -7.61
C LEU A 182 -7.75 -7.00 -8.05
N THR A 183 -9.05 -6.87 -8.31
CA THR A 183 -9.90 -7.98 -8.75
C THR A 183 -9.41 -8.57 -10.08
N HIS A 184 -9.15 -7.72 -11.08
CA HIS A 184 -8.68 -8.16 -12.40
C HIS A 184 -7.30 -8.80 -12.33
N SER A 185 -6.37 -8.24 -11.54
CA SER A 185 -5.02 -8.81 -11.41
C SER A 185 -5.04 -10.18 -10.77
N VAL A 186 -5.86 -10.39 -9.74
CA VAL A 186 -6.04 -11.71 -9.11
C VAL A 186 -6.75 -12.68 -10.06
N ALA A 187 -7.79 -12.24 -10.77
CA ALA A 187 -8.49 -13.07 -11.74
C ALA A 187 -7.58 -13.53 -12.89
N ALA A 188 -6.65 -12.67 -13.35
CA ALA A 188 -5.64 -13.04 -14.33
C ALA A 188 -4.72 -14.14 -13.80
N LEU A 189 -4.21 -14.01 -12.56
CA LEU A 189 -3.39 -15.04 -11.91
C LEU A 189 -4.16 -16.35 -11.69
N MET A 190 -5.47 -16.27 -11.46
CA MET A 190 -6.33 -17.46 -11.37
C MET A 190 -6.49 -18.14 -12.73
N HIS A 191 -6.62 -17.36 -13.80
CA HIS A 191 -6.69 -17.90 -15.17
C HIS A 191 -5.37 -18.59 -15.57
N GLU A 192 -4.23 -18.07 -15.12
CA GLU A 192 -2.90 -18.67 -15.30
C GLU A 192 -2.66 -19.89 -14.38
N GLY A 193 -3.60 -20.24 -13.48
CA GLY A 193 -3.43 -21.32 -12.51
C GLY A 193 -2.49 -21.01 -11.34
N LEU A 194 -2.00 -19.78 -11.23
CA LEU A 194 -1.07 -19.34 -10.18
C LEU A 194 -1.75 -19.03 -8.84
N VAL A 195 -3.07 -18.79 -8.87
CA VAL A 195 -3.91 -18.58 -7.69
C VAL A 195 -5.13 -19.49 -7.81
N THR A 196 -5.41 -20.30 -6.80
CA THR A 196 -6.50 -21.28 -6.86
C THR A 196 -7.70 -20.94 -5.99
N LEU A 197 -7.52 -20.14 -4.94
CA LEU A 197 -8.46 -19.94 -3.85
C LEU A 197 -8.85 -21.25 -3.13
N GLN A 198 -7.97 -22.26 -3.21
CA GLN A 198 -8.22 -23.49 -2.46
C GLN A 198 -8.16 -23.21 -0.96
N ARG A 199 -7.12 -22.50 -0.52
CA ARG A 199 -6.92 -22.14 0.89
C ARG A 199 -6.51 -20.70 1.03
N VAL A 200 -7.25 -19.94 1.85
CA VAL A 200 -7.02 -18.53 2.09
C VAL A 200 -6.81 -18.29 3.58
N ALA A 201 -5.74 -17.59 3.94
CA ALA A 201 -5.51 -17.13 5.30
C ALA A 201 -5.98 -15.67 5.44
N GLN A 202 -6.85 -15.40 6.43
CA GLN A 202 -7.30 -14.04 6.77
C GLN A 202 -6.73 -13.62 8.11
N ASP A 203 -6.25 -12.38 8.18
CA ASP A 203 -5.77 -11.78 9.45
C ASP A 203 -6.04 -10.28 9.49
N GLY A 204 -6.25 -9.77 10.72
CA GLY A 204 -6.49 -8.36 11.01
C GLY A 204 -5.23 -7.64 11.51
N MET A 205 -4.86 -6.55 10.86
CA MET A 205 -3.72 -5.72 11.26
C MET A 205 -4.18 -4.35 11.74
N ARG A 206 -3.93 -4.01 13.03
CA ARG A 206 -4.24 -2.67 13.55
C ARG A 206 -3.15 -1.70 13.08
N VAL A 207 -3.58 -0.71 12.28
CA VAL A 207 -2.72 0.34 11.72
C VAL A 207 -3.13 1.67 12.35
N ARG A 208 -2.17 2.44 12.84
CA ARG A 208 -2.43 3.73 13.51
C ARG A 208 -3.18 4.69 12.58
N ALA A 209 -4.20 5.34 13.12
CA ALA A 209 -4.93 6.40 12.41
C ALA A 209 -4.14 7.72 12.38
N SER A 210 -4.51 8.61 11.44
CA SER A 210 -4.02 10.00 11.40
C SER A 210 -4.77 10.87 12.42
N ALA A 211 -4.78 10.43 13.69
CA ALA A 211 -5.43 11.13 14.80
C ALA A 211 -4.65 10.92 16.10
N GLY A 212 -4.51 11.97 16.89
CA GLY A 212 -3.94 11.89 18.22
C GLY A 212 -4.99 11.48 19.28
N ALA A 213 -4.56 10.89 20.37
CA ALA A 213 -5.45 10.53 21.50
C ALA A 213 -6.21 11.74 22.08
N SER A 214 -5.58 12.92 22.07
CA SER A 214 -6.17 14.19 22.51
C SER A 214 -7.36 14.67 21.68
N SER A 215 -7.50 14.16 20.42
CA SER A 215 -8.66 14.51 19.57
C SER A 215 -9.93 13.76 19.94
N PHE A 216 -9.85 12.73 20.80
CA PHE A 216 -11.00 11.95 21.23
C PHE A 216 -11.77 12.64 22.35
N ARG A 217 -12.97 13.10 22.05
CA ARG A 217 -13.83 13.88 22.93
C ARG A 217 -15.08 13.10 23.31
N ARG A 218 -15.64 13.42 24.48
CA ARG A 218 -16.96 12.95 24.94
C ARG A 218 -18.07 13.82 24.32
N ARG A 219 -19.32 13.39 24.45
CA ARG A 219 -20.48 14.08 23.89
C ARG A 219 -20.50 15.57 24.20
N ALA A 220 -20.51 15.97 25.48
CA ALA A 220 -20.57 17.39 25.87
C ALA A 220 -19.46 18.24 25.24
N SER A 221 -18.21 17.72 25.21
CA SER A 221 -17.10 18.42 24.56
C SER A 221 -17.22 18.46 23.04
N LEU A 222 -17.86 17.47 22.39
CA LEU A 222 -18.11 17.48 20.95
C LEU A 222 -19.20 18.48 20.58
N GLU A 223 -20.26 18.58 21.37
CA GLU A 223 -21.34 19.54 21.22
C GLU A 223 -20.81 20.99 21.36
N GLN A 224 -19.94 21.24 22.34
CA GLN A 224 -19.24 22.51 22.45
C GLN A 224 -18.35 22.78 21.22
N CYS A 225 -17.55 21.81 20.78
CA CYS A 225 -16.74 21.96 19.55
C CYS A 225 -17.58 22.24 18.30
N GLN A 226 -18.81 21.69 18.23
CA GLN A 226 -19.74 21.97 17.13
C GLN A 226 -20.21 23.41 17.18
N GLN A 227 -20.65 23.89 18.36
CA GLN A 227 -21.07 25.29 18.55
C GLN A 227 -19.95 26.27 18.17
N GLU A 228 -18.71 26.03 18.65
CA GLU A 228 -17.54 26.84 18.30
C GLU A 228 -17.25 26.84 16.79
N ALA A 229 -17.37 25.68 16.14
CA ALA A 229 -17.11 25.55 14.71
C ALA A 229 -18.18 26.28 13.89
N ASP A 230 -19.45 26.17 14.27
CA ASP A 230 -20.57 26.85 13.61
C ASP A 230 -20.49 28.36 13.78
N GLN A 231 -20.15 28.84 14.99
CA GLN A 231 -19.88 30.26 15.25
C GLN A 231 -18.73 30.78 14.38
N GLN A 232 -17.66 30.01 14.23
CA GLN A 232 -16.54 30.37 13.35
C GLN A 232 -16.95 30.48 11.89
N VAL A 233 -17.82 29.57 11.41
CA VAL A 233 -18.35 29.63 10.02
C VAL A 233 -19.21 30.88 9.85
N GLN A 234 -20.07 31.20 10.81
CA GLN A 234 -20.93 32.40 10.79
C GLN A 234 -20.12 33.70 10.81
N ALA A 235 -19.13 33.77 11.72
CA ALA A 235 -18.26 34.96 11.83
C ALA A 235 -17.48 35.19 10.53
N LEU A 236 -17.00 34.13 9.87
CA LEU A 236 -16.31 34.26 8.58
C LEU A 236 -17.26 34.69 7.43
N ARG A 237 -18.54 34.35 7.49
CA ARG A 237 -19.54 34.84 6.53
C ARG A 237 -19.81 36.32 6.73
N GLN A 238 -20.02 36.76 7.97
CA GLN A 238 -20.23 38.16 8.33
C GLN A 238 -19.02 39.03 7.94
N GLU A 239 -17.77 38.58 8.27
CA GLU A 239 -16.55 39.29 7.88
C GLU A 239 -16.49 39.53 6.36
N LEU A 240 -17.02 38.58 5.59
CA LEU A 240 -17.01 38.65 4.12
C LEU A 240 -18.08 39.62 3.58
N GLU A 241 -19.22 39.72 4.28
CA GLU A 241 -20.31 40.63 3.94
C GLU A 241 -19.96 42.07 4.32
N GLU A 242 -19.30 42.29 5.47
CA GLU A 242 -18.95 43.60 5.99
C GLU A 242 -17.73 44.23 5.30
N ASP A 243 -16.69 43.43 5.01
CA ASP A 243 -15.46 43.90 4.33
C ASP A 243 -14.91 42.90 3.33
N PRO A 244 -15.42 42.92 2.08
CA PRO A 244 -14.96 42.00 1.02
C PRO A 244 -13.49 42.19 0.60
N GLY A 245 -12.83 43.27 1.04
CA GLY A 245 -11.48 43.66 0.62
C GLY A 245 -10.35 43.35 1.58
N THR A 246 -10.65 42.93 2.84
CA THR A 246 -9.66 42.79 3.93
C THR A 246 -8.60 41.72 3.67
N SER A 247 -8.85 40.72 2.82
CA SER A 247 -7.86 39.70 2.47
C SER A 247 -8.03 39.22 1.02
N THR A 248 -6.98 38.65 0.44
CA THR A 248 -7.08 38.12 -0.93
C THR A 248 -8.16 37.03 -1.00
N ARG A 249 -8.99 37.07 -2.08
CA ARG A 249 -10.06 36.07 -2.34
C ARG A 249 -9.62 34.63 -2.11
N ARG A 250 -8.35 34.34 -2.40
CA ARG A 250 -7.76 33.02 -2.20
C ARG A 250 -7.61 32.65 -0.71
N ARG A 251 -7.20 33.60 0.14
CA ARG A 251 -7.09 33.40 1.61
C ARG A 251 -8.45 33.24 2.25
N GLN A 252 -9.42 34.08 1.85
CA GLN A 252 -10.80 33.99 2.34
C GLN A 252 -11.41 32.63 2.02
N ALA A 253 -11.34 32.18 0.77
CA ALA A 253 -11.84 30.87 0.36
C ALA A 253 -11.14 29.70 1.07
N ALA A 254 -9.87 29.83 1.43
CA ALA A 254 -9.15 28.83 2.19
C ALA A 254 -9.59 28.79 3.65
N ARG A 255 -9.80 29.96 4.30
CA ARG A 255 -10.30 30.06 5.70
C ARG A 255 -11.72 29.51 5.80
N GLN A 256 -12.61 29.87 4.88
CA GLN A 256 -13.98 29.35 4.84
C GLN A 256 -14.02 27.83 4.69
N ARG A 257 -13.28 27.28 3.70
CA ARG A 257 -13.19 25.83 3.52
C ARG A 257 -12.68 25.13 4.77
N ALA A 258 -11.65 25.65 5.40
CA ALA A 258 -11.08 25.04 6.63
C ALA A 258 -12.08 25.06 7.79
N ALA A 259 -12.84 26.14 7.98
CA ALA A 259 -13.88 26.25 8.99
C ALA A 259 -15.04 25.29 8.72
N GLN A 260 -15.50 25.22 7.48
CA GLN A 260 -16.56 24.32 7.06
C GLN A 260 -16.16 22.86 7.22
N GLU A 261 -14.97 22.47 6.78
CA GLU A 261 -14.43 21.14 6.99
C GLU A 261 -14.27 20.77 8.48
N ARG A 262 -13.99 21.75 9.34
CA ARG A 262 -13.96 21.53 10.79
C ARG A 262 -15.35 21.24 11.33
N SER A 263 -16.37 22.05 10.99
CA SER A 263 -17.76 21.81 11.41
C SER A 263 -18.27 20.44 10.94
N GLU A 264 -18.08 20.11 9.66
CA GLU A 264 -18.46 18.82 9.09
C GLU A 264 -17.80 17.64 9.82
N ARG A 265 -16.50 17.75 10.14
CA ARG A 265 -15.81 16.69 10.90
C ARG A 265 -16.35 16.52 12.32
N VAL A 266 -16.69 17.60 13.01
CA VAL A 266 -17.24 17.50 14.36
C VAL A 266 -18.66 16.93 14.30
N MET A 267 -19.47 17.34 13.35
CA MET A 267 -20.80 16.77 13.10
C MET A 267 -20.72 15.26 12.82
N LYS A 268 -19.77 14.84 11.97
CA LYS A 268 -19.52 13.44 11.69
C LYS A 268 -19.05 12.69 12.95
N ALA A 269 -18.24 13.33 13.82
CA ALA A 269 -17.82 12.75 15.08
C ALA A 269 -18.97 12.53 16.06
N LEU A 270 -19.97 13.44 16.09
CA LEU A 270 -21.19 13.27 16.88
C LEU A 270 -22.04 12.11 16.35
N GLY A 271 -22.18 11.97 15.03
CA GLY A 271 -22.86 10.84 14.40
C GLY A 271 -22.18 9.50 14.71
N GLU A 272 -20.85 9.43 14.61
CA GLU A 272 -20.07 8.24 14.96
C GLU A 272 -20.16 7.93 16.46
N LEU A 273 -20.19 8.96 17.32
CA LEU A 273 -20.38 8.78 18.76
C LEU A 273 -21.73 8.16 19.06
N ALA A 274 -22.80 8.60 18.41
CA ALA A 274 -24.13 8.01 18.58
C ALA A 274 -24.15 6.52 18.22
N GLN A 275 -23.47 6.12 17.12
CA GLN A 275 -23.32 4.71 16.76
C GLN A 275 -22.50 3.90 17.77
N ILE A 276 -21.45 4.51 18.36
CA ILE A 276 -20.66 3.86 19.43
C ILE A 276 -21.53 3.65 20.67
N GLU A 277 -22.34 4.63 21.04
CA GLU A 277 -23.19 4.59 22.21
C GLU A 277 -24.33 3.58 22.07
N SER A 278 -24.92 3.42 20.86
CA SER A 278 -25.98 2.46 20.61
C SER A 278 -25.56 1.00 20.91
N LYS A 279 -24.26 0.71 20.72
CA LYS A 279 -23.67 -0.63 20.95
C LYS A 279 -23.19 -0.85 22.39
N LYS A 280 -23.35 0.11 23.30
CA LYS A 280 -22.81 0.05 24.66
C LYS A 280 -23.90 0.04 25.72
N THR A 281 -23.59 -0.56 26.87
CA THR A 281 -24.42 -0.47 28.07
C THR A 281 -24.46 0.98 28.62
N VAL A 282 -25.49 1.35 29.37
CA VAL A 282 -25.73 2.71 29.87
C VAL A 282 -24.49 3.32 30.53
N GLU A 283 -23.81 2.56 31.41
CA GLU A 283 -22.61 3.03 32.09
C GLU A 283 -21.42 3.27 31.14
N LYS A 284 -21.27 2.42 30.15
CA LYS A 284 -20.20 2.52 29.14
C LYS A 284 -20.45 3.63 28.11
N LYS A 285 -21.72 4.06 27.92
CA LYS A 285 -22.08 5.21 27.08
C LYS A 285 -21.40 6.48 27.53
N LYS A 286 -21.42 6.77 28.86
CA LYS A 286 -20.79 7.97 29.46
C LYS A 286 -19.27 8.06 29.17
N LYS A 287 -18.61 6.93 28.90
CA LYS A 287 -17.18 6.86 28.61
C LYS A 287 -16.88 6.83 27.10
N ALA A 288 -17.91 6.84 26.25
CA ALA A 288 -17.75 6.84 24.80
C ALA A 288 -17.06 8.13 24.33
N ARG A 289 -16.22 8.00 23.31
CA ARG A 289 -15.46 9.12 22.70
C ARG A 289 -15.38 8.92 21.20
N ALA A 290 -15.40 10.02 20.44
CA ALA A 290 -15.09 10.05 19.02
C ALA A 290 -14.05 11.14 18.75
N SER A 291 -13.31 10.98 17.67
CA SER A 291 -12.23 11.91 17.31
C SER A 291 -12.75 13.05 16.44
N THR A 292 -12.37 14.29 16.77
CA THR A 292 -12.61 15.48 15.94
C THR A 292 -11.67 15.55 14.74
N THR A 293 -10.61 14.72 14.70
CA THR A 293 -9.63 14.69 13.62
C THR A 293 -9.94 13.59 12.61
N ASP A 294 -10.21 12.37 13.08
CA ASP A 294 -10.66 11.22 12.27
C ASP A 294 -11.85 10.55 12.97
N PRO A 295 -13.09 10.97 12.67
CA PRO A 295 -14.29 10.49 13.34
C PRO A 295 -14.47 8.97 13.30
N GLN A 296 -13.99 8.32 12.25
CA GLN A 296 -14.11 6.89 12.01
C GLN A 296 -13.01 6.07 12.67
N ALA A 297 -11.94 6.69 13.16
CA ALA A 297 -10.93 5.98 13.95
C ALA A 297 -11.49 5.51 15.31
N ARG A 298 -10.95 4.41 15.79
CA ARG A 298 -11.26 3.87 17.14
C ARG A 298 -9.97 3.66 17.93
N VAL A 299 -10.07 3.79 19.25
CA VAL A 299 -8.96 3.41 20.12
C VAL A 299 -8.91 1.90 20.21
N MET A 300 -7.83 1.31 19.72
CA MET A 300 -7.63 -0.15 19.64
C MET A 300 -6.37 -0.55 20.41
N LYS A 301 -6.37 -1.77 20.94
CA LYS A 301 -5.16 -2.39 21.50
C LYS A 301 -4.22 -2.73 20.35
N MET A 302 -2.99 -2.26 20.43
CA MET A 302 -1.95 -2.52 19.45
C MET A 302 -1.14 -3.76 19.82
N ALA A 303 -0.32 -4.27 18.88
CA ALA A 303 0.53 -5.43 19.11
C ALA A 303 1.55 -5.25 20.25
N ASP A 304 1.97 -4.01 20.52
CA ASP A 304 2.85 -3.65 21.64
C ASP A 304 2.12 -3.50 22.99
N GLY A 305 0.84 -3.88 23.06
CA GLY A 305 0.01 -3.80 24.24
C GLY A 305 -0.59 -2.43 24.53
N GLY A 306 -0.11 -1.35 23.89
CA GLY A 306 -0.62 0.01 24.06
C GLY A 306 -1.96 0.22 23.37
N PHE A 307 -2.73 1.25 23.80
CA PHE A 307 -3.98 1.64 23.16
C PHE A 307 -3.78 2.91 22.36
N ARG A 308 -4.07 2.86 21.04
CA ARG A 308 -3.92 4.00 20.14
C ARG A 308 -5.09 4.11 19.16
N PRO A 309 -5.37 5.33 18.66
CA PRO A 309 -6.26 5.50 17.51
C PRO A 309 -5.79 4.67 16.33
N ALA A 310 -6.66 3.82 15.80
CA ALA A 310 -6.31 2.89 14.74
C ALA A 310 -7.53 2.54 13.88
N HIS A 311 -7.25 1.95 12.73
CA HIS A 311 -8.16 1.18 11.90
C HIS A 311 -7.65 -0.26 11.83
N ASN A 312 -8.55 -1.22 11.63
CA ASN A 312 -8.21 -2.62 11.45
C ASN A 312 -8.26 -2.97 9.97
N VAL A 313 -7.09 -3.24 9.39
CA VAL A 313 -6.94 -3.68 8.00
C VAL A 313 -7.02 -5.18 7.96
N GLN A 314 -7.91 -5.72 7.16
CA GLN A 314 -8.11 -7.14 6.94
C GLN A 314 -7.55 -7.52 5.57
N PHE A 315 -6.57 -8.41 5.53
CA PHE A 315 -6.10 -9.04 4.31
C PHE A 315 -6.50 -10.51 4.28
N ALA A 316 -7.02 -10.96 3.15
CA ALA A 316 -7.19 -12.36 2.83
C ALA A 316 -6.16 -12.75 1.78
N THR A 317 -5.39 -13.79 2.02
CA THR A 317 -4.21 -14.14 1.23
C THR A 317 -4.25 -15.63 0.86
N ASP A 318 -4.10 -15.94 -0.41
CA ASP A 318 -3.97 -17.33 -0.89
C ASP A 318 -2.69 -17.95 -0.33
N THR A 319 -2.79 -19.13 0.29
CA THR A 319 -1.67 -19.71 1.03
C THR A 319 -0.55 -20.22 0.13
N ALA A 320 -0.87 -20.69 -1.05
CA ALA A 320 0.10 -21.25 -1.99
C ALA A 320 0.91 -20.13 -2.69
N SER A 321 0.23 -19.12 -3.19
CA SER A 321 0.84 -18.04 -3.96
C SER A 321 1.28 -16.84 -3.12
N GLN A 322 0.74 -16.68 -1.90
CA GLN A 322 0.86 -15.49 -1.06
C GLN A 322 0.30 -14.22 -1.72
N VAL A 323 -0.60 -14.36 -2.67
CA VAL A 323 -1.32 -13.26 -3.32
C VAL A 323 -2.45 -12.80 -2.41
N ILE A 324 -2.57 -11.48 -2.18
CA ILE A 324 -3.69 -10.90 -1.46
C ILE A 324 -4.92 -10.92 -2.36
N THR A 325 -5.93 -11.66 -1.96
CA THR A 325 -7.16 -11.88 -2.73
C THR A 325 -8.35 -11.08 -2.20
N GLY A 326 -8.28 -10.61 -0.96
CA GLY A 326 -9.31 -9.80 -0.34
C GLY A 326 -8.75 -8.67 0.53
N VAL A 327 -9.42 -7.52 0.52
CA VAL A 327 -9.04 -6.32 1.30
C VAL A 327 -10.27 -5.69 1.90
N ALA A 328 -10.27 -5.55 3.24
CA ALA A 328 -11.26 -4.74 3.94
C ALA A 328 -10.58 -3.85 4.99
N VAL A 329 -11.23 -2.76 5.34
CA VAL A 329 -10.81 -1.91 6.45
C VAL A 329 -12.01 -1.62 7.32
N VAL A 330 -11.87 -1.92 8.60
CA VAL A 330 -12.96 -1.71 9.57
C VAL A 330 -12.49 -0.87 10.76
N ASN A 331 -13.45 -0.28 11.44
CA ASN A 331 -13.19 0.45 12.67
C ASN A 331 -13.52 -0.37 13.95
N ALA A 332 -13.56 -1.70 13.80
CA ALA A 332 -13.72 -2.63 14.91
C ALA A 332 -12.35 -3.06 15.44
N GLY A 333 -12.16 -3.02 16.75
CA GLY A 333 -10.94 -3.49 17.42
C GLY A 333 -10.88 -5.00 17.59
N SER A 334 -11.99 -5.72 17.33
CA SER A 334 -12.11 -7.18 17.28
C SER A 334 -12.15 -7.63 15.84
N ASP A 335 -11.68 -8.84 15.58
CA ASP A 335 -11.78 -9.51 14.27
C ASP A 335 -13.07 -10.34 14.16
N GLU A 336 -13.87 -10.38 15.22
CA GLU A 336 -15.20 -10.98 15.23
C GLU A 336 -16.09 -10.38 14.15
N GLY A 337 -16.83 -11.22 13.44
CA GLY A 337 -17.72 -10.80 12.38
C GLY A 337 -17.03 -10.42 11.07
N GLN A 338 -15.70 -10.54 10.95
CA GLN A 338 -14.97 -10.12 9.76
C GLN A 338 -14.75 -11.26 8.75
N MET A 339 -14.90 -12.51 9.15
CA MET A 339 -14.72 -13.66 8.25
C MET A 339 -15.83 -13.78 7.21
N PRO A 340 -17.15 -13.75 7.56
CA PRO A 340 -18.20 -13.89 6.57
C PRO A 340 -18.20 -12.82 5.47
N PRO A 341 -18.03 -11.49 5.77
CA PRO A 341 -17.93 -10.48 4.71
C PRO A 341 -16.75 -10.70 3.79
N MET A 342 -15.63 -11.22 4.29
CA MET A 342 -14.45 -11.49 3.46
C MET A 342 -14.67 -12.67 2.52
N VAL A 343 -15.29 -13.75 2.99
CA VAL A 343 -15.67 -14.88 2.15
C VAL A 343 -16.69 -14.44 1.08
N GLN A 344 -17.66 -13.61 1.45
CA GLN A 344 -18.61 -13.03 0.50
C GLN A 344 -17.89 -12.16 -0.54
N GLN A 345 -16.90 -11.38 -0.15
CA GLN A 345 -16.09 -10.57 -1.06
C GLN A 345 -15.41 -11.43 -2.15
N HIS A 346 -14.94 -12.63 -1.82
CA HIS A 346 -14.40 -13.56 -2.81
C HIS A 346 -15.48 -14.04 -3.79
N GLN A 347 -16.66 -14.39 -3.28
CA GLN A 347 -17.78 -14.77 -4.12
C GLN A 347 -18.17 -13.64 -5.09
N ASP A 348 -18.25 -12.41 -4.59
CA ASP A 348 -18.61 -11.23 -5.40
C ASP A 348 -17.56 -10.89 -6.46
N ARG A 349 -16.27 -11.05 -6.14
CA ARG A 349 -15.16 -10.71 -7.04
C ARG A 349 -14.84 -11.79 -8.05
N TYR A 350 -14.85 -13.05 -7.63
CA TYR A 350 -14.31 -14.18 -8.41
C TYR A 350 -15.35 -15.22 -8.77
N GLY A 351 -16.61 -15.04 -8.36
CA GLY A 351 -17.69 -16.00 -8.61
C GLY A 351 -17.59 -17.28 -7.80
N LYS A 352 -16.63 -17.36 -6.85
CA LYS A 352 -16.44 -18.54 -5.97
C LYS A 352 -15.89 -18.15 -4.62
N SER A 353 -16.34 -18.84 -3.57
CA SER A 353 -15.78 -18.76 -2.22
C SER A 353 -14.51 -19.61 -2.11
N PRO A 354 -13.57 -19.27 -1.19
CA PRO A 354 -12.45 -20.15 -0.86
C PRO A 354 -12.96 -21.50 -0.37
N GLN A 355 -12.28 -22.61 -0.74
CA GLN A 355 -12.65 -23.92 -0.21
C GLN A 355 -12.34 -24.05 1.29
N GLU A 356 -11.22 -23.43 1.71
CA GLU A 356 -10.76 -23.44 3.07
C GLU A 356 -10.34 -22.02 3.51
N VAL A 357 -10.69 -21.66 4.75
CA VAL A 357 -10.28 -20.39 5.35
C VAL A 357 -9.56 -20.63 6.68
N LEU A 358 -8.37 -20.03 6.82
CA LEU A 358 -7.54 -20.10 8.02
C LEU A 358 -7.59 -18.75 8.74
N VAL A 359 -8.05 -18.74 9.97
CA VAL A 359 -8.17 -17.51 10.80
C VAL A 359 -7.66 -17.74 12.21
N ASP A 360 -7.32 -16.69 12.92
CA ASP A 360 -6.95 -16.79 14.34
C ASP A 360 -8.18 -16.94 15.26
N GLY A 361 -7.92 -17.12 16.57
CA GLY A 361 -8.98 -17.29 17.57
C GLY A 361 -9.88 -16.05 17.72
N GLY A 362 -9.44 -14.88 17.28
CA GLY A 362 -10.22 -13.64 17.28
C GLY A 362 -11.39 -13.65 16.30
N PHE A 363 -11.36 -14.50 15.28
CA PHE A 363 -12.44 -14.70 14.30
C PHE A 363 -13.39 -15.86 14.68
N ALA A 364 -13.02 -16.70 15.64
CA ALA A 364 -13.68 -17.99 15.92
C ALA A 364 -15.03 -17.82 16.67
N GLN A 365 -15.95 -17.05 16.11
CA GLN A 365 -17.34 -17.01 16.57
C GLN A 365 -18.14 -18.15 15.94
N LEU A 366 -18.94 -18.85 16.76
CA LEU A 366 -19.71 -20.00 16.30
C LEU A 366 -20.71 -19.63 15.18
N GLN A 367 -21.35 -18.47 15.28
CA GLN A 367 -22.26 -17.97 14.25
C GLN A 367 -21.55 -17.69 12.93
N ASP A 368 -20.34 -17.14 12.96
CA ASP A 368 -19.54 -16.86 11.76
C ASP A 368 -19.07 -18.16 11.11
N ILE A 369 -18.60 -19.12 11.93
CA ILE A 369 -18.18 -20.45 11.46
C ILE A 369 -19.36 -21.17 10.81
N ASP A 370 -20.54 -21.16 11.45
CA ASP A 370 -21.75 -21.77 10.88
C ASP A 370 -22.15 -21.14 9.56
N LYS A 371 -22.23 -19.82 9.51
CA LYS A 371 -22.59 -19.07 8.29
C LYS A 371 -21.67 -19.41 7.12
N VAL A 372 -20.36 -19.42 7.35
CA VAL A 372 -19.35 -19.68 6.31
C VAL A 372 -19.28 -21.15 5.92
N SER A 373 -19.50 -22.07 6.88
CA SER A 373 -19.50 -23.51 6.63
C SER A 373 -20.86 -24.08 6.22
N SER A 374 -21.87 -23.23 6.06
CA SER A 374 -23.19 -23.65 5.61
C SER A 374 -23.13 -24.26 4.19
N PRO A 375 -24.02 -25.17 3.81
CA PRO A 375 -24.05 -25.77 2.47
C PRO A 375 -24.16 -24.75 1.34
N ALA A 376 -24.74 -23.59 1.60
CA ALA A 376 -24.88 -22.50 0.63
C ALA A 376 -23.54 -21.82 0.30
N VAL A 377 -22.58 -21.79 1.23
CA VAL A 377 -21.24 -21.17 1.07
C VAL A 377 -20.15 -22.23 0.87
N GLY A 378 -20.20 -23.31 1.65
CA GLY A 378 -19.37 -24.49 1.49
C GLY A 378 -17.90 -24.32 1.89
N THR A 379 -17.54 -23.25 2.63
CA THR A 379 -16.15 -23.00 3.02
C THR A 379 -15.80 -23.71 4.33
N THR A 380 -14.72 -24.46 4.33
CA THR A 380 -14.20 -25.14 5.50
C THR A 380 -13.35 -24.20 6.36
N VAL A 381 -13.72 -24.04 7.64
CA VAL A 381 -13.02 -23.13 8.56
C VAL A 381 -11.97 -23.86 9.39
N TYR A 382 -10.75 -23.31 9.42
CA TYR A 382 -9.67 -23.70 10.34
C TYR A 382 -9.38 -22.53 11.28
N ALA A 383 -9.85 -22.65 12.52
CA ALA A 383 -9.68 -21.65 13.57
C ALA A 383 -9.43 -22.39 14.91
N PRO A 384 -8.56 -21.88 15.78
CA PRO A 384 -8.27 -22.55 17.05
C PRO A 384 -9.48 -22.48 17.98
N LEU A 385 -9.71 -23.53 18.72
CA LEU A 385 -10.73 -23.57 19.73
C LEU A 385 -10.28 -22.79 20.98
N GLN A 386 -11.24 -22.14 21.62
CA GLN A 386 -11.00 -21.54 22.92
C GLN A 386 -10.70 -22.62 23.97
N LYS A 387 -9.79 -22.33 24.87
CA LYS A 387 -9.51 -23.23 26.00
C LYS A 387 -10.79 -23.48 26.80
N PRO A 388 -11.08 -24.75 27.12
CA PRO A 388 -12.29 -25.08 27.89
C PRO A 388 -12.23 -24.41 29.29
N ARG A 389 -13.36 -23.90 29.76
CA ARG A 389 -13.48 -23.32 31.09
C ARG A 389 -13.43 -24.36 32.22
N LYS A 390 -13.78 -25.62 31.90
CA LYS A 390 -13.73 -26.75 32.84
C LYS A 390 -12.48 -27.56 32.58
N GLU A 391 -11.67 -27.82 33.60
CA GLU A 391 -10.51 -28.71 33.54
C GLU A 391 -10.94 -30.14 33.18
N GLY A 392 -10.08 -30.81 32.42
CA GLY A 392 -10.28 -32.24 32.02
C GLY A 392 -11.19 -32.45 30.83
N ARG A 393 -11.74 -31.36 30.20
CA ARG A 393 -12.58 -31.50 29.03
C ARG A 393 -11.78 -31.36 27.76
N ASP A 394 -11.94 -32.35 26.84
CA ASP A 394 -11.41 -32.26 25.49
C ASP A 394 -12.18 -31.18 24.67
N PRO A 395 -11.52 -30.09 24.22
CA PRO A 395 -12.17 -29.04 23.44
C PRO A 395 -12.63 -29.52 22.05
N TYR A 396 -12.06 -30.58 21.54
CA TYR A 396 -12.33 -31.10 20.19
C TYR A 396 -13.58 -31.96 20.11
N GLN A 397 -14.09 -32.41 21.25
CA GLN A 397 -15.36 -33.14 21.31
C GLN A 397 -16.55 -32.17 21.16
N PRO A 398 -17.55 -32.51 20.31
CA PRO A 398 -18.77 -31.71 20.18
C PRO A 398 -19.49 -31.53 21.51
N LEU A 399 -20.18 -30.39 21.65
CA LEU A 399 -21.02 -30.09 22.79
C LEU A 399 -22.43 -30.58 22.57
N PRO A 400 -23.15 -30.96 23.62
CA PRO A 400 -24.61 -31.02 23.55
C PRO A 400 -25.15 -29.66 23.09
N GLY A 401 -25.89 -29.66 21.98
CA GLY A 401 -26.43 -28.45 21.36
C GLY A 401 -25.57 -27.80 20.25
N ASP A 402 -24.35 -28.31 19.99
CA ASP A 402 -23.62 -27.89 18.78
C ASP A 402 -24.40 -28.34 17.52
N ILE A 403 -24.62 -27.40 16.61
CA ILE A 403 -25.11 -27.71 15.27
C ILE A 403 -24.07 -28.47 14.46
N ALA A 404 -24.50 -29.12 13.38
CA ALA A 404 -23.67 -30.04 12.59
C ALA A 404 -22.35 -29.39 12.11
N THR A 405 -22.37 -28.16 11.64
CA THR A 405 -21.22 -27.40 11.17
C THR A 405 -20.20 -27.15 12.28
N ILE A 406 -20.64 -26.79 13.48
CA ILE A 406 -19.80 -26.54 14.65
C ILE A 406 -19.22 -27.86 15.19
N ALA A 407 -20.05 -28.91 15.27
CA ALA A 407 -19.60 -30.23 15.65
C ALA A 407 -18.51 -30.76 14.71
N ALA A 408 -18.67 -30.56 13.41
CA ALA A 408 -17.70 -30.94 12.40
C ALA A 408 -16.39 -30.13 12.53
N TRP A 409 -16.49 -28.79 12.76
CA TRP A 409 -15.34 -27.93 12.99
C TRP A 409 -14.53 -28.38 14.22
N ARG A 410 -15.18 -28.67 15.36
CA ARG A 410 -14.47 -29.13 16.56
C ARG A 410 -13.71 -30.43 16.29
N ARG A 411 -14.37 -31.45 15.73
CA ARG A 411 -13.71 -32.74 15.41
C ARG A 411 -12.51 -32.54 14.47
N ARG A 412 -12.69 -31.77 13.40
CA ARG A 412 -11.64 -31.46 12.43
C ARG A 412 -10.42 -30.86 13.09
N MET A 413 -10.58 -29.83 13.94
CA MET A 413 -9.46 -29.15 14.58
C MET A 413 -8.68 -30.04 15.58
N GLY A 414 -9.23 -31.17 15.97
CA GLY A 414 -8.56 -32.21 16.77
C GLY A 414 -7.58 -33.07 15.97
N THR A 415 -7.72 -33.16 14.65
CA THR A 415 -6.94 -34.03 13.80
C THR A 415 -5.52 -33.52 13.54
N PRO A 416 -4.53 -34.41 13.36
CA PRO A 416 -3.17 -34.04 12.98
C PRO A 416 -3.12 -33.24 11.67
N GLU A 417 -3.91 -33.65 10.68
CA GLU A 417 -3.98 -33.01 9.35
C GLU A 417 -4.43 -31.54 9.46
N ALA A 418 -5.47 -31.27 10.26
CA ALA A 418 -5.95 -29.92 10.46
C ALA A 418 -4.92 -29.03 11.17
N LYS A 419 -4.12 -29.59 12.07
CA LYS A 419 -3.04 -28.87 12.74
C LYS A 419 -1.92 -28.50 11.77
N GLU A 420 -1.57 -29.40 10.84
CA GLU A 420 -0.58 -29.12 9.78
C GLU A 420 -1.10 -28.05 8.82
N ILE A 421 -2.35 -28.16 8.37
CA ILE A 421 -3.00 -27.13 7.53
C ILE A 421 -2.97 -25.79 8.25
N TYR A 422 -3.33 -25.74 9.52
CA TYR A 422 -3.41 -24.49 10.29
C TYR A 422 -2.06 -23.79 10.47
N LYS A 423 -0.93 -24.49 10.48
CA LYS A 423 0.41 -23.91 10.53
C LYS A 423 0.68 -22.96 9.36
N GLN A 424 0.06 -23.19 8.20
CA GLN A 424 0.23 -22.34 7.02
C GLN A 424 -0.31 -20.93 7.26
N ARG A 425 -1.22 -20.70 8.21
CA ARG A 425 -1.73 -19.37 8.55
C ARG A 425 -0.61 -18.39 8.90
N ALA A 426 0.28 -18.79 9.80
CA ALA A 426 1.38 -17.92 10.23
C ALA A 426 2.33 -17.60 9.07
N ALA A 427 2.72 -18.61 8.30
CA ALA A 427 3.60 -18.43 7.14
C ALA A 427 3.00 -17.54 6.04
N THR A 428 1.66 -17.41 5.99
CA THR A 428 0.95 -16.64 4.97
C THR A 428 0.54 -15.27 5.49
N ALA A 429 -0.45 -15.23 6.39
CA ALA A 429 -1.07 -13.97 6.81
C ALA A 429 -0.12 -13.09 7.63
N GLU A 430 0.65 -13.69 8.56
CA GLU A 430 1.61 -12.94 9.36
C GLU A 430 2.77 -12.41 8.51
N CYS A 431 3.23 -13.19 7.52
CA CYS A 431 4.26 -12.76 6.57
C CYS A 431 3.80 -11.55 5.75
N VAL A 432 2.61 -11.60 5.16
CA VAL A 432 2.05 -10.49 4.38
C VAL A 432 1.85 -9.25 5.23
N ASN A 433 1.36 -9.40 6.47
CA ASN A 433 1.22 -8.31 7.42
C ASN A 433 2.58 -7.71 7.81
N ALA A 434 3.62 -8.52 8.00
CA ALA A 434 4.98 -8.07 8.29
C ALA A 434 5.58 -7.30 7.11
N ILE A 435 5.46 -7.82 5.89
CA ILE A 435 5.89 -7.14 4.66
C ILE A 435 5.20 -5.79 4.52
N SER A 436 3.88 -5.72 4.74
CA SER A 436 3.12 -4.48 4.66
C SER A 436 3.60 -3.45 5.69
N ARG A 437 3.87 -3.87 6.93
CA ARG A 437 4.45 -2.99 7.98
C ARG A 437 5.85 -2.51 7.62
N ASN A 438 6.68 -3.35 7.03
CA ASN A 438 8.04 -2.98 6.60
C ASN A 438 8.01 -2.00 5.43
N ARG A 439 7.00 -2.08 4.58
CA ARG A 439 6.71 -1.09 3.52
C ARG A 439 5.95 0.15 4.03
N GLY A 440 5.89 0.38 5.34
CA GLY A 440 5.37 1.61 5.93
C GLY A 440 3.89 1.59 6.31
N LEU A 441 3.15 0.49 6.19
CA LEU A 441 1.76 0.39 6.65
C LEU A 441 1.69 0.26 8.20
N ARG A 442 2.25 1.27 8.87
CA ARG A 442 2.27 1.37 10.35
C ARG A 442 1.35 2.47 10.85
N GLN A 443 1.18 3.51 10.04
CA GLN A 443 0.31 4.63 10.31
C GLN A 443 -0.25 5.21 9.01
N PHE A 444 -1.54 5.47 8.99
CA PHE A 444 -2.18 6.19 7.89
C PHE A 444 -1.87 7.68 7.95
N LEU A 445 -1.65 8.28 6.78
CA LEU A 445 -1.51 9.73 6.59
C LEU A 445 -2.79 10.35 6.00
N VAL A 446 -3.82 9.54 5.86
CA VAL A 446 -5.17 9.91 5.39
C VAL A 446 -6.19 9.64 6.49
N ARG A 447 -7.40 10.17 6.36
CA ARG A 447 -8.47 10.10 7.36
C ARG A 447 -9.75 9.60 6.74
N GLY A 448 -10.53 8.84 7.51
CA GLY A 448 -11.79 8.23 7.08
C GLY A 448 -11.61 6.87 6.41
N LEU A 449 -12.57 5.95 6.65
CA LEU A 449 -12.48 4.55 6.25
C LEU A 449 -12.27 4.35 4.73
N GLU A 450 -12.93 5.15 3.90
CA GLU A 450 -12.81 5.04 2.45
C GLU A 450 -11.38 5.33 1.96
N LYS A 451 -10.79 6.47 2.42
CA LYS A 451 -9.41 6.83 2.06
C LYS A 451 -8.39 5.86 2.64
N VAL A 452 -8.65 5.36 3.85
CA VAL A 452 -7.81 4.34 4.50
C VAL A 452 -7.87 3.02 3.72
N ARG A 453 -9.07 2.60 3.28
CA ARG A 453 -9.25 1.43 2.40
C ARG A 453 -8.52 1.60 1.07
N THR A 454 -8.59 2.78 0.47
CA THR A 454 -7.86 3.10 -0.77
C THR A 454 -6.36 2.91 -0.59
N VAL A 455 -5.80 3.36 0.55
CA VAL A 455 -4.38 3.12 0.86
C VAL A 455 -4.09 1.63 1.05
N ALA A 456 -4.95 0.87 1.70
CA ALA A 456 -4.77 -0.58 1.85
C ALA A 456 -4.78 -1.31 0.48
N LEU A 457 -5.60 -0.85 -0.47
CA LEU A 457 -5.61 -1.36 -1.84
C LEU A 457 -4.29 -1.11 -2.58
N TRP A 458 -3.66 0.06 -2.40
CA TRP A 458 -2.31 0.32 -2.95
C TRP A 458 -1.29 -0.72 -2.45
N PHE A 459 -1.33 -1.05 -1.16
CA PHE A 459 -0.44 -2.07 -0.58
C PHE A 459 -0.71 -3.45 -1.16
N ALA A 460 -1.98 -3.82 -1.34
CA ALA A 460 -2.36 -5.11 -1.91
C ALA A 460 -1.91 -5.24 -3.37
N ILE A 461 -2.17 -4.22 -4.21
CA ILE A 461 -1.78 -4.22 -5.63
C ILE A 461 -0.25 -4.25 -5.75
N ALA A 462 0.47 -3.42 -4.99
CA ALA A 462 1.93 -3.38 -5.01
C ALA A 462 2.55 -4.72 -4.53
N HIS A 463 1.97 -5.34 -3.51
CA HIS A 463 2.36 -6.68 -3.06
C HIS A 463 2.13 -7.73 -4.15
N ASN A 464 0.92 -7.76 -4.72
CA ASN A 464 0.54 -8.73 -5.74
C ASN A 464 1.36 -8.58 -7.02
N LEU A 465 1.72 -7.36 -7.41
CA LEU A 465 2.63 -7.13 -8.53
C LEU A 465 3.96 -7.86 -8.34
N MET A 466 4.59 -7.72 -7.16
CA MET A 466 5.85 -8.40 -6.88
C MET A 466 5.68 -9.92 -6.75
N ARG A 467 4.55 -10.39 -6.23
CA ARG A 467 4.24 -11.82 -6.21
C ARG A 467 4.03 -12.38 -7.60
N ALA A 468 3.30 -11.67 -8.46
CA ALA A 468 3.08 -12.07 -9.85
C ALA A 468 4.41 -12.22 -10.61
N VAL A 469 5.33 -11.28 -10.43
CA VAL A 469 6.69 -11.38 -11.01
C VAL A 469 7.41 -12.62 -10.52
N ALA A 470 7.41 -12.86 -9.19
CA ALA A 470 8.08 -14.02 -8.61
C ALA A 470 7.45 -15.36 -9.03
N LEU A 471 6.12 -15.41 -9.17
CA LEU A 471 5.40 -16.64 -9.58
C LEU A 471 5.60 -16.98 -11.06
N ARG A 472 5.86 -15.97 -11.91
CA ARG A 472 6.11 -16.15 -13.33
C ARG A 472 7.60 -16.35 -13.66
N ALA A 473 8.50 -16.05 -12.73
CA ALA A 473 9.93 -16.30 -12.93
C ALA A 473 10.17 -17.80 -13.14
N PRO A 474 10.93 -18.21 -14.18
CA PRO A 474 11.22 -19.63 -14.38
C PRO A 474 11.97 -20.22 -13.18
N ALA A 475 11.64 -21.44 -12.82
CA ALA A 475 12.21 -22.18 -11.68
C ALA A 475 13.75 -22.34 -11.72
N ALA A 476 14.39 -22.01 -12.84
CA ALA A 476 15.83 -22.13 -13.06
C ALA A 476 16.71 -21.21 -12.19
N LEU A 477 16.15 -20.17 -11.56
CA LEU A 477 16.91 -19.26 -10.68
C LEU A 477 16.90 -19.66 -9.20
N ALA A 478 16.18 -20.70 -8.81
CA ALA A 478 16.09 -21.16 -7.43
C ALA A 478 17.25 -22.07 -6.98
N VAL A 479 18.17 -22.44 -7.86
CA VAL A 479 19.27 -23.43 -7.57
C VAL A 479 20.63 -22.77 -7.30
N VAL A 480 20.76 -21.46 -7.38
CA VAL A 480 22.05 -20.75 -7.20
C VAL A 480 22.08 -19.92 -5.90
N GLY A 481 21.45 -20.38 -4.83
CA GLY A 481 21.43 -19.68 -3.55
C GLY A 481 21.27 -20.64 -2.37
N GLY A 482 21.97 -21.77 -2.41
CA GLY A 482 22.12 -22.70 -1.28
C GLY A 482 23.47 -22.52 -0.60
#